data_15f4f33cc66bc020a2767760312447ff
#
_entry.id   15f4f33cc66bc020a2767760312447ff
#
_cell.length_a   1.000
_cell.length_b   1.000
_cell.length_c   1.000
_cell.angle_alpha   90.00
_cell.angle_beta   90.00
_cell.angle_gamma   90.00
#
_symmetry.space_group_name_H-M   'P 1'
#
loop_
_entity.id
_entity.type
_entity.pdbx_description
1 polymer ?
#
loop_
_entity_poly.entity_id
_entity_poly.type
_entity_poly.pdbx_seq_one_letter_code
_entity_poly.pdbx_strand_id
1 'polypeptide(L)'
;MDESTRPEHDAHTERHGDEQVRKRPRYAAPFVPTNAQLRERTTILLPGMNVYLRLPSGMMKLVTLEKGSTISIGKFGSFEADHIIGKPFGPTYEIKPDGSLDIMHQAVAEALVESEATNENIFDDGESQSLTYEDIKALKEAGATGREIIQKQLEGNKSYEMRTVYSQTKIMKRKESKHLKYFTPLTPDMFHVALYNFDRNPDKIRNMRADSLAQCLSFSHVQPGGKYLVIDGIGGLLVGAVLERLGGFGSVH
;
A
#
# COMPACT_ATOMS: atom_id res chain seq x y z
N MET A 1 91.10 24.09 22.15
CA MET A 1 91.15 22.87 22.94
C MET A 1 89.65 22.57 23.14
N ASP A 2 89.03 21.65 22.62
CA ASP A 2 89.25 20.36 22.03
C ASP A 2 87.81 19.91 21.59
N GLU A 3 87.58 19.77 20.37
CA GLU A 3 87.44 18.49 19.63
C GLU A 3 86.42 17.49 20.18
N SER A 4 85.59 17.11 19.24
CA SER A 4 85.16 15.72 19.00
C SER A 4 83.85 15.33 19.70
N THR A 5 82.87 14.78 19.11
CA THR A 5 82.66 13.91 17.94
C THR A 5 81.22 13.68 17.77
N ARG A 6 80.73 13.71 16.56
CA ARG A 6 79.43 13.03 16.16
C ARG A 6 79.56 11.50 16.26
N PRO A 7 78.48 10.84 16.40
CA PRO A 7 78.22 9.81 15.35
C PRO A 7 76.87 9.96 14.67
N GLU A 8 76.94 9.76 13.40
CA GLU A 8 75.87 9.43 12.50
C GLU A 8 75.20 8.14 12.93
N HIS A 9 73.87 8.10 12.82
CA HIS A 9 73.14 6.86 12.64
C HIS A 9 72.05 7.07 11.63
N ASP A 10 72.35 6.66 10.41
CA ASP A 10 71.38 6.35 9.38
C ASP A 10 70.44 5.22 9.87
N ALA A 11 69.17 5.45 9.70
CA ALA A 11 68.19 4.39 9.60
C ALA A 11 67.02 4.88 8.71
N HIS A 12 67.25 4.86 7.44
CA HIS A 12 66.18 4.83 6.44
C HIS A 12 65.31 3.57 6.72
N THR A 13 64.13 3.78 7.29
CA THR A 13 63.11 2.78 7.25
C THR A 13 62.05 3.26 6.26
N GLU A 14 62.22 2.85 5.03
CA GLU A 14 61.19 2.94 3.99
C GLU A 14 59.98 2.10 4.45
N ARG A 15 58.95 2.76 4.89
CA ARG A 15 57.63 2.16 5.00
C ARG A 15 57.00 2.20 3.62
N HIS A 16 57.16 1.13 2.85
CA HIS A 16 56.26 0.84 1.74
C HIS A 16 54.85 0.63 2.31
N GLY A 17 54.07 1.70 2.38
CA GLY A 17 52.65 1.63 2.54
C GLY A 17 52.06 1.16 1.20
N ASP A 18 51.76 -0.13 1.11
CA ASP A 18 50.86 -0.64 0.08
C ASP A 18 49.53 0.09 0.20
N GLU A 19 49.40 1.20 -0.49
CA GLU A 19 48.13 1.88 -0.73
C GLU A 19 47.33 1.00 -1.69
N GLN A 20 46.67 0.00 -1.12
CA GLN A 20 45.63 -0.76 -1.84
C GLN A 20 44.55 0.24 -2.22
N VAL A 21 44.68 0.82 -3.39
CA VAL A 21 43.61 1.55 -4.06
C VAL A 21 42.42 0.62 -4.13
N ARG A 22 41.48 0.76 -3.18
CA ARG A 22 40.18 0.07 -3.19
C ARG A 22 39.52 0.41 -4.51
N LYS A 23 39.63 -0.48 -5.48
CA LYS A 23 38.90 -0.38 -6.75
C LYS A 23 37.43 -0.29 -6.39
N ARG A 24 36.84 0.90 -6.57
CA ARG A 24 35.38 1.09 -6.44
C ARG A 24 34.70 0.02 -7.27
N PRO A 25 33.71 -0.68 -6.73
CA PRO A 25 32.99 -1.67 -7.50
C PRO A 25 32.51 -0.98 -8.79
N ARG A 26 32.87 -1.57 -9.94
CA ARG A 26 32.31 -1.13 -11.22
C ARG A 26 30.80 -1.31 -11.09
N TYR A 27 30.07 -0.22 -11.02
CA TYR A 27 28.62 -0.26 -11.10
C TYR A 27 28.28 -1.06 -12.36
N ALA A 28 27.57 -2.18 -12.19
CA ALA A 28 26.97 -2.87 -13.32
C ALA A 28 26.19 -1.82 -14.13
N ALA A 29 26.25 -1.92 -15.44
CA ALA A 29 25.48 -1.02 -16.30
C ALA A 29 24.04 -0.97 -15.80
N PRO A 30 23.43 0.21 -15.66
CA PRO A 30 22.10 0.33 -15.12
C PRO A 30 21.16 -0.56 -15.92
N PHE A 31 20.44 -1.44 -15.23
CA PHE A 31 19.40 -2.24 -15.86
C PHE A 31 18.32 -1.30 -16.38
N VAL A 32 18.18 -1.25 -17.69
CA VAL A 32 17.10 -0.52 -18.36
C VAL A 32 16.01 -1.53 -18.72
N PRO A 33 14.88 -1.55 -17.98
CA PRO A 33 13.81 -2.48 -18.29
C PRO A 33 13.19 -2.15 -19.65
N THR A 34 12.77 -3.17 -20.39
CA THR A 34 12.01 -3.01 -21.61
C THR A 34 10.61 -2.47 -21.32
N ASN A 35 9.95 -1.85 -22.31
CA ASN A 35 8.56 -1.38 -22.14
C ASN A 35 7.60 -2.50 -21.74
N ALA A 36 7.82 -3.73 -22.18
CA ALA A 36 7.04 -4.89 -21.76
C ALA A 36 7.23 -5.20 -20.28
N GLN A 37 8.47 -5.21 -19.79
CA GLN A 37 8.78 -5.43 -18.37
C GLN A 37 8.26 -4.30 -17.48
N LEU A 38 8.26 -3.05 -17.96
CA LEU A 38 7.67 -1.93 -17.24
C LEU A 38 6.15 -2.07 -17.13
N ARG A 39 5.47 -2.45 -18.23
CA ARG A 39 4.03 -2.71 -18.22
C ARG A 39 3.67 -3.85 -17.29
N GLU A 40 4.42 -4.95 -17.32
CA GLU A 40 4.19 -6.07 -16.44
C GLU A 40 4.30 -5.66 -14.97
N ARG A 41 5.34 -4.91 -14.59
CA ARG A 41 5.52 -4.41 -13.22
C ARG A 41 4.44 -3.46 -12.73
N THR A 42 3.77 -2.74 -13.64
CA THR A 42 2.69 -1.80 -13.29
C THR A 42 1.30 -2.43 -13.29
N THR A 43 1.15 -3.59 -13.91
CA THR A 43 -0.16 -4.24 -14.08
C THR A 43 -0.32 -5.50 -13.24
N ILE A 44 0.77 -6.24 -12.99
CA ILE A 44 0.75 -7.56 -12.37
C ILE A 44 1.62 -7.56 -11.11
N LEU A 45 1.16 -8.28 -10.11
CA LEU A 45 1.84 -8.52 -8.85
C LEU A 45 2.96 -9.54 -9.05
N LEU A 46 4.22 -9.13 -8.93
CA LEU A 46 5.39 -9.99 -9.13
C LEU A 46 6.01 -10.40 -7.79
N PRO A 47 6.69 -11.56 -7.73
CA PRO A 47 7.42 -11.96 -6.54
C PRO A 47 8.55 -10.97 -6.23
N GLY A 48 8.78 -10.72 -4.93
CA GLY A 48 9.77 -9.76 -4.43
C GLY A 48 9.31 -8.29 -4.45
N MET A 49 8.11 -7.99 -4.94
CA MET A 49 7.58 -6.63 -4.92
C MET A 49 7.07 -6.22 -3.54
N ASN A 50 7.28 -4.94 -3.22
CA ASN A 50 6.60 -4.27 -2.12
C ASN A 50 5.26 -3.72 -2.63
N VAL A 51 4.17 -4.07 -1.97
CA VAL A 51 2.80 -3.76 -2.40
C VAL A 51 2.03 -3.15 -1.25
N TYR A 52 1.23 -2.14 -1.53
CA TYR A 52 0.26 -1.63 -0.57
C TYR A 52 -1.05 -2.40 -0.68
N LEU A 53 -1.50 -2.95 0.44
CA LEU A 53 -2.83 -3.55 0.55
C LEU A 53 -3.77 -2.57 1.26
N ARG A 54 -4.80 -2.10 0.57
CA ARG A 54 -5.88 -1.32 1.18
C ARG A 54 -6.83 -2.28 1.87
N LEU A 55 -7.00 -2.07 3.17
CA LEU A 55 -7.85 -2.89 4.03
C LEU A 55 -9.29 -2.35 4.09
N PRO A 56 -10.27 -3.14 4.56
CA PRO A 56 -11.65 -2.70 4.75
C PRO A 56 -11.79 -1.48 5.66
N SER A 57 -10.83 -1.24 6.55
CA SER A 57 -10.77 -0.05 7.40
C SER A 57 -10.37 1.23 6.67
N GLY A 58 -9.99 1.14 5.38
CA GLY A 58 -9.39 2.23 4.62
C GLY A 58 -7.88 2.37 4.80
N MET A 59 -7.31 1.77 5.85
CA MET A 59 -5.87 1.81 6.11
C MET A 59 -5.10 0.99 5.09
N MET A 60 -3.87 1.42 4.80
CA MET A 60 -2.94 0.69 3.96
C MET A 60 -1.94 -0.10 4.80
N LYS A 61 -1.61 -1.30 4.34
CA LYS A 61 -0.52 -2.12 4.87
C LYS A 61 0.49 -2.39 3.76
N LEU A 62 1.77 -2.09 4.04
CA LEU A 62 2.87 -2.45 3.16
C LEU A 62 3.26 -3.91 3.41
N VAL A 63 3.36 -4.69 2.36
CA VAL A 63 3.78 -6.10 2.38
C VAL A 63 4.76 -6.39 1.26
N THR A 64 5.67 -7.34 1.48
CA THR A 64 6.55 -7.87 0.43
C THR A 64 6.00 -9.21 -0.03
N LEU A 65 5.89 -9.40 -1.34
CA LEU A 65 5.36 -10.63 -1.95
C LEU A 65 6.49 -11.66 -2.12
N GLU A 66 6.81 -12.41 -1.09
CA GLU A 66 7.78 -13.49 -1.17
C GLU A 66 7.07 -14.82 -1.44
N LYS A 67 7.57 -15.61 -2.40
CA LYS A 67 7.01 -16.94 -2.69
C LYS A 67 7.03 -17.83 -1.45
N GLY A 68 5.94 -18.55 -1.23
CA GLY A 68 5.78 -19.45 -0.08
C GLY A 68 5.59 -18.74 1.26
N SER A 69 5.49 -17.40 1.29
CA SER A 69 5.24 -16.67 2.53
C SER A 69 3.76 -16.48 2.81
N THR A 70 3.40 -16.47 4.10
CA THR A 70 2.04 -16.16 4.54
C THR A 70 1.96 -14.67 4.90
N ILE A 71 1.04 -13.96 4.26
CA ILE A 71 0.76 -12.55 4.51
C ILE A 71 -0.39 -12.43 5.48
N SER A 72 -0.12 -11.94 6.70
CA SER A 72 -1.16 -11.65 7.68
C SER A 72 -1.63 -10.20 7.55
N ILE A 73 -2.93 -9.96 7.48
CA ILE A 73 -3.54 -8.62 7.49
C ILE A 73 -4.33 -8.34 8.78
N GLY A 74 -3.86 -8.93 9.88
CA GLY A 74 -4.40 -8.74 11.22
C GLY A 74 -5.80 -9.36 11.36
N LYS A 75 -6.76 -8.60 11.88
CA LYS A 75 -8.14 -9.07 12.08
C LYS A 75 -8.88 -9.49 10.80
N PHE A 76 -8.36 -9.12 9.64
CA PHE A 76 -8.94 -9.45 8.34
C PHE A 76 -8.43 -10.79 7.78
N GLY A 77 -7.58 -11.51 8.53
CA GLY A 77 -7.12 -12.85 8.18
C GLY A 77 -5.70 -12.89 7.63
N SER A 78 -5.36 -14.02 7.03
CA SER A 78 -4.08 -14.27 6.38
C SER A 78 -4.30 -15.08 5.11
N PHE A 79 -3.38 -14.98 4.17
CA PHE A 79 -3.38 -15.73 2.92
C PHE A 79 -1.93 -15.98 2.47
N GLU A 80 -1.73 -16.93 1.58
CA GLU A 80 -0.42 -17.21 1.00
C GLU A 80 -0.11 -16.23 -0.14
N ALA A 81 1.11 -15.71 -0.18
CA ALA A 81 1.55 -14.78 -1.21
C ALA A 81 1.41 -15.37 -2.62
N ASP A 82 1.57 -16.68 -2.75
CA ASP A 82 1.45 -17.37 -4.04
C ASP A 82 0.04 -17.25 -4.65
N HIS A 83 -0.99 -17.08 -3.82
CA HIS A 83 -2.37 -16.91 -4.30
C HIS A 83 -2.61 -15.55 -4.99
N ILE A 84 -1.77 -14.55 -4.74
CA ILE A 84 -1.91 -13.22 -5.34
C ILE A 84 -0.83 -12.90 -6.38
N ILE A 85 0.32 -13.57 -6.34
CA ILE A 85 1.39 -13.43 -7.34
C ILE A 85 0.83 -13.79 -8.73
N GLY A 86 1.10 -12.94 -9.73
CA GLY A 86 0.57 -13.08 -11.09
C GLY A 86 -0.82 -12.49 -11.31
N LYS A 87 -1.49 -12.04 -10.25
CA LYS A 87 -2.81 -11.37 -10.37
C LYS A 87 -2.63 -9.86 -10.60
N PRO A 88 -3.64 -9.17 -11.17
CA PRO A 88 -3.56 -7.74 -11.43
C PRO A 88 -3.69 -6.90 -10.17
N PHE A 89 -3.13 -5.69 -10.20
CA PHE A 89 -3.44 -4.62 -9.26
C PHE A 89 -4.88 -4.10 -9.47
N GLY A 90 -5.47 -3.55 -8.42
CA GLY A 90 -6.74 -2.84 -8.48
C GLY A 90 -7.98 -3.64 -8.09
N PRO A 91 -8.19 -4.89 -8.56
CA PRO A 91 -9.31 -5.70 -8.08
C PRO A 91 -9.26 -5.91 -6.57
N THR A 92 -10.44 -5.97 -5.96
CA THR A 92 -10.57 -6.35 -4.54
C THR A 92 -10.65 -7.86 -4.43
N TYR A 93 -9.85 -8.44 -3.53
CA TYR A 93 -9.78 -9.86 -3.28
C TYR A 93 -10.40 -10.20 -1.92
N GLU A 94 -11.35 -11.10 -1.91
CA GLU A 94 -11.93 -11.67 -0.69
C GLU A 94 -11.10 -12.87 -0.23
N ILE A 95 -10.81 -12.94 1.07
CA ILE A 95 -10.10 -14.06 1.69
C ILE A 95 -11.14 -15.05 2.21
N LYS A 96 -11.15 -16.24 1.64
CA LYS A 96 -12.00 -17.33 2.10
C LYS A 96 -11.47 -17.97 3.40
N PRO A 97 -12.31 -18.74 4.10
CA PRO A 97 -11.86 -19.46 5.31
C PRO A 97 -10.70 -20.43 5.08
N ASP A 98 -10.57 -20.97 3.88
CA ASP A 98 -9.47 -21.85 3.45
C ASP A 98 -8.18 -21.10 3.05
N GLY A 99 -8.17 -19.76 3.11
CA GLY A 99 -7.05 -18.92 2.71
C GLY A 99 -6.95 -18.66 1.20
N SER A 100 -7.86 -19.21 0.39
CA SER A 100 -7.92 -18.90 -1.03
C SER A 100 -8.46 -17.49 -1.29
N LEU A 101 -8.15 -16.94 -2.47
CA LEU A 101 -8.53 -15.60 -2.86
C LEU A 101 -9.47 -15.61 -4.06
N ASP A 102 -10.62 -14.97 -3.91
CA ASP A 102 -11.55 -14.70 -5.01
C ASP A 102 -11.63 -13.21 -5.31
N ILE A 103 -11.84 -12.87 -6.58
CA ILE A 103 -12.13 -11.48 -6.98
C ILE A 103 -13.54 -11.15 -6.48
N MET A 104 -13.60 -10.13 -5.65
CA MET A 104 -14.86 -9.57 -5.18
C MET A 104 -15.48 -8.74 -6.31
N HIS A 105 -16.48 -9.30 -6.98
CA HIS A 105 -17.30 -8.52 -7.90
C HIS A 105 -18.08 -7.52 -7.05
N GLN A 106 -17.75 -6.26 -7.19
CA GLN A 106 -18.55 -5.18 -6.63
C GLN A 106 -19.92 -5.30 -7.30
N ALA A 107 -20.94 -5.65 -6.55
CA ALA A 107 -22.31 -5.51 -7.04
C ALA A 107 -22.42 -4.06 -7.52
N VAL A 108 -22.58 -3.88 -8.82
CA VAL A 108 -22.86 -2.57 -9.39
C VAL A 108 -24.04 -2.09 -8.56
N ALA A 109 -23.86 -0.95 -7.87
CA ALA A 109 -24.96 -0.34 -7.14
C ALA A 109 -26.07 -0.20 -8.17
N GLU A 110 -27.06 -1.08 -8.07
CA GLU A 110 -28.23 -1.05 -8.94
C GLU A 110 -28.72 0.37 -8.91
N ALA A 111 -28.97 0.91 -10.09
CA ALA A 111 -29.30 2.29 -10.34
C ALA A 111 -30.16 2.84 -9.17
N LEU A 112 -29.71 3.93 -8.59
CA LEU A 112 -30.39 4.64 -7.52
C LEU A 112 -31.86 4.79 -7.89
N VAL A 113 -32.67 3.82 -7.49
CA VAL A 113 -34.11 3.98 -7.54
C VAL A 113 -34.39 5.05 -6.53
N GLU A 114 -34.84 6.21 -6.99
CA GLU A 114 -35.32 7.26 -6.11
C GLU A 114 -36.43 6.64 -5.24
N SER A 115 -36.10 6.33 -3.99
CA SER A 115 -37.09 5.89 -3.03
C SER A 115 -37.65 7.13 -2.36
N GLU A 116 -38.98 7.25 -2.29
CA GLU A 116 -39.68 8.27 -1.52
C GLU A 116 -39.52 8.08 0.00
N ALA A 117 -38.72 7.11 0.41
CA ALA A 117 -38.45 6.81 1.81
C ALA A 117 -37.71 7.97 2.49
N THR A 118 -38.27 8.49 3.58
CA THR A 118 -37.63 9.47 4.47
C THR A 118 -37.23 8.78 5.77
N ASN A 119 -36.12 9.27 6.40
CA ASN A 119 -35.69 8.71 7.69
C ASN A 119 -36.44 9.35 8.89
N GLU A 120 -37.39 10.27 8.67
CA GLU A 120 -38.04 11.07 9.69
C GLU A 120 -38.82 10.25 10.73
N ASN A 121 -39.38 9.11 10.31
CA ASN A 121 -40.22 8.26 11.16
C ASN A 121 -39.47 7.00 11.68
N ILE A 122 -38.15 6.97 11.57
CA ILE A 122 -37.37 5.84 12.05
C ILE A 122 -36.83 6.15 13.44
N PHE A 123 -37.47 5.59 14.45
CA PHE A 123 -36.97 5.61 15.82
C PHE A 123 -36.04 4.42 16.03
N ASP A 124 -34.79 4.70 16.46
CA ASP A 124 -33.81 3.68 16.81
C ASP A 124 -34.03 3.34 18.30
N ASP A 125 -34.91 2.39 18.57
CA ASP A 125 -35.27 1.91 19.90
C ASP A 125 -34.28 0.91 20.49
N GLY A 126 -33.16 0.64 19.79
CA GLY A 126 -32.17 -0.38 20.18
C GLY A 126 -32.61 -1.84 19.95
N GLU A 127 -33.89 -2.08 19.67
CA GLU A 127 -34.45 -3.41 19.39
C GLU A 127 -34.61 -3.69 17.89
N SER A 128 -34.18 -2.79 17.04
CA SER A 128 -34.30 -2.90 15.59
C SER A 128 -33.49 -4.05 14.99
N GLN A 129 -32.54 -4.63 15.73
CA GLN A 129 -31.70 -5.76 15.32
C GLN A 129 -32.06 -7.01 16.14
N SER A 130 -32.63 -8.02 15.50
CA SER A 130 -33.00 -9.27 16.16
C SER A 130 -31.84 -10.22 16.50
N LEU A 131 -30.70 -10.09 15.78
CA LEU A 131 -29.51 -10.91 16.01
C LEU A 131 -28.62 -10.29 17.10
N THR A 132 -28.39 -11.07 18.17
CA THR A 132 -27.49 -10.72 19.26
C THR A 132 -26.01 -10.92 18.89
N TYR A 133 -25.10 -10.40 19.72
CA TYR A 133 -23.66 -10.64 19.54
C TYR A 133 -23.32 -12.13 19.67
N GLU A 134 -24.02 -12.85 20.54
CA GLU A 134 -23.80 -14.29 20.78
C GLU A 134 -24.24 -15.12 19.56
N ASP A 135 -25.37 -14.77 18.92
CA ASP A 135 -25.82 -15.41 17.69
C ASP A 135 -24.82 -15.24 16.56
N ILE A 136 -24.26 -14.04 16.42
CA ILE A 136 -23.22 -13.75 15.40
C ILE A 136 -21.95 -14.56 15.68
N LYS A 137 -21.59 -14.73 16.94
CA LYS A 137 -20.43 -15.55 17.35
C LYS A 137 -20.68 -17.03 17.03
N ALA A 138 -21.83 -17.54 17.37
CA ALA A 138 -22.24 -18.91 17.07
C ALA A 138 -22.26 -19.19 15.54
N LEU A 139 -22.74 -18.24 14.73
CA LEU A 139 -22.71 -18.35 13.27
C LEU A 139 -21.28 -18.41 12.72
N LYS A 140 -20.35 -17.64 13.30
CA LYS A 140 -18.93 -17.70 12.91
C LYS A 140 -18.28 -19.02 13.29
N GLU A 141 -18.58 -19.54 14.47
CA GLU A 141 -18.10 -20.86 14.95
C GLU A 141 -18.68 -22.01 14.11
N ALA A 142 -19.90 -21.85 13.62
CA ALA A 142 -20.53 -22.79 12.68
C ALA A 142 -19.98 -22.68 11.23
N GLY A 143 -19.02 -21.77 10.97
CA GLY A 143 -18.39 -21.64 9.66
C GLY A 143 -19.16 -20.77 8.66
N ALA A 144 -20.17 -20.00 9.10
CA ALA A 144 -20.91 -19.10 8.22
C ALA A 144 -19.99 -18.05 7.60
N THR A 145 -20.17 -17.79 6.31
CA THR A 145 -19.43 -16.76 5.58
C THR A 145 -19.81 -15.36 6.03
N GLY A 146 -18.92 -14.39 5.83
CA GLY A 146 -19.21 -12.99 6.16
C GLY A 146 -20.47 -12.47 5.46
N ARG A 147 -20.74 -12.94 4.23
CA ARG A 147 -21.94 -12.56 3.45
C ARG A 147 -23.23 -13.12 4.06
N GLU A 148 -23.24 -14.38 4.46
CA GLU A 148 -24.39 -15.00 5.13
C GLU A 148 -24.71 -14.30 6.46
N ILE A 149 -23.67 -13.90 7.22
CA ILE A 149 -23.84 -13.14 8.46
C ILE A 149 -24.46 -11.78 8.17
N ILE A 150 -24.01 -11.08 7.14
CA ILE A 150 -24.56 -9.78 6.73
C ILE A 150 -26.02 -9.96 6.30
N GLN A 151 -26.31 -10.94 5.47
CA GLN A 151 -27.66 -11.20 4.98
C GLN A 151 -28.62 -11.45 6.15
N LYS A 152 -28.30 -12.35 7.07
CA LYS A 152 -29.10 -12.59 8.28
C LYS A 152 -29.28 -11.35 9.13
N GLN A 153 -28.24 -10.50 9.24
CA GLN A 153 -28.34 -9.26 9.97
C GLN A 153 -29.24 -8.22 9.28
N LEU A 154 -29.35 -8.25 7.97
CA LEU A 154 -30.25 -7.36 7.21
C LEU A 154 -31.68 -7.85 7.31
N GLU A 155 -31.91 -9.16 7.14
CA GLU A 155 -33.22 -9.80 7.30
C GLU A 155 -33.78 -9.60 8.71
N GLY A 156 -32.90 -9.64 9.72
CA GLY A 156 -33.28 -9.39 11.13
C GLY A 156 -33.45 -7.91 11.50
N ASN A 157 -33.23 -6.99 10.57
CA ASN A 157 -33.35 -5.54 10.86
C ASN A 157 -34.69 -5.00 10.34
N LYS A 158 -35.68 -4.89 11.22
CA LYS A 158 -37.05 -4.46 10.93
C LYS A 158 -37.14 -3.09 10.26
N SER A 159 -36.19 -2.21 10.50
CA SER A 159 -36.19 -0.83 9.97
C SER A 159 -35.38 -0.69 8.67
N TYR A 160 -34.70 -1.76 8.19
CA TYR A 160 -33.79 -1.65 7.07
C TYR A 160 -34.48 -1.27 5.76
N GLU A 161 -35.59 -1.94 5.44
CA GLU A 161 -36.36 -1.70 4.21
C GLU A 161 -37.03 -0.32 4.19
N MET A 162 -37.33 0.23 5.36
CA MET A 162 -37.97 1.55 5.50
C MET A 162 -36.98 2.71 5.35
N ARG A 163 -35.66 2.43 5.32
CA ARG A 163 -34.61 3.43 5.23
C ARG A 163 -34.39 3.89 3.79
N THR A 164 -33.93 5.13 3.64
CA THR A 164 -33.49 5.65 2.33
C THR A 164 -32.37 4.81 1.75
N VAL A 165 -32.27 4.70 0.42
CA VAL A 165 -31.22 3.95 -0.30
C VAL A 165 -29.82 4.37 0.19
N TYR A 166 -29.61 5.66 0.44
CA TYR A 166 -28.34 6.16 1.00
C TYR A 166 -28.04 5.54 2.37
N SER A 167 -29.02 5.52 3.26
CA SER A 167 -28.88 4.94 4.60
C SER A 167 -28.67 3.42 4.54
N GLN A 168 -29.38 2.72 3.68
CA GLN A 168 -29.18 1.29 3.43
C GLN A 168 -27.76 1.00 2.94
N THR A 169 -27.26 1.74 1.96
CA THR A 169 -25.90 1.63 1.45
C THR A 169 -24.85 1.87 2.53
N LYS A 170 -25.06 2.86 3.39
CA LYS A 170 -24.16 3.16 4.51
C LYS A 170 -24.14 2.02 5.55
N ILE A 171 -25.29 1.45 5.87
CA ILE A 171 -25.40 0.28 6.76
C ILE A 171 -24.71 -0.92 6.15
N MET A 172 -24.96 -1.21 4.86
CA MET A 172 -24.32 -2.30 4.14
C MET A 172 -22.80 -2.18 4.18
N LYS A 173 -22.25 -1.04 3.76
CA LYS A 173 -20.79 -0.79 3.80
C LYS A 173 -20.19 -0.98 5.20
N ARG A 174 -20.88 -0.55 6.26
CA ARG A 174 -20.47 -0.78 7.63
C ARG A 174 -20.41 -2.26 8.01
N LYS A 175 -21.41 -3.04 7.61
CA LYS A 175 -21.46 -4.47 7.87
C LYS A 175 -20.41 -5.22 7.04
N GLU A 176 -20.24 -4.86 5.78
CA GLU A 176 -19.18 -5.41 4.91
C GLU A 176 -17.79 -5.16 5.52
N SER A 177 -17.48 -3.95 5.92
CA SER A 177 -16.18 -3.62 6.53
C SER A 177 -15.93 -4.36 7.86
N LYS A 178 -16.99 -4.81 8.54
CA LYS A 178 -16.90 -5.55 9.81
C LYS A 178 -16.79 -7.05 9.62
N HIS A 179 -17.50 -7.62 8.64
CA HIS A 179 -17.66 -9.08 8.49
C HIS A 179 -16.90 -9.65 7.30
N LEU A 180 -16.72 -8.90 6.22
CA LEU A 180 -15.94 -9.37 5.08
C LEU A 180 -14.44 -9.21 5.31
N LYS A 181 -13.70 -10.21 4.87
CA LYS A 181 -12.25 -10.24 4.91
C LYS A 181 -11.75 -10.04 3.49
N TYR A 182 -11.40 -8.80 3.15
CA TYR A 182 -10.94 -8.46 1.81
C TYR A 182 -9.81 -7.44 1.85
N PHE A 183 -9.14 -7.30 0.73
CA PHE A 183 -8.15 -6.27 0.51
C PHE A 183 -8.06 -5.90 -0.98
N THR A 184 -7.54 -4.72 -1.25
CA THR A 184 -7.26 -4.26 -2.61
C THR A 184 -5.78 -3.98 -2.75
N PRO A 185 -5.04 -4.69 -3.62
CA PRO A 185 -3.64 -4.38 -3.89
C PRO A 185 -3.55 -3.10 -4.74
N LEU A 186 -2.74 -2.17 -4.26
CA LEU A 186 -2.50 -0.88 -4.90
C LEU A 186 -1.10 -0.84 -5.50
N THR A 187 -0.96 -0.17 -6.62
CA THR A 187 0.35 0.09 -7.23
C THR A 187 1.24 0.87 -6.28
N PRO A 188 2.53 0.53 -6.16
CA PRO A 188 3.46 1.26 -5.30
C PRO A 188 3.98 2.54 -5.99
N ASP A 189 3.06 3.36 -6.52
CA ASP A 189 3.38 4.67 -7.08
C ASP A 189 3.63 5.72 -5.99
N MET A 190 4.18 6.85 -6.36
CA MET A 190 4.54 7.90 -5.39
C MET A 190 3.34 8.53 -4.70
N PHE A 191 2.16 8.46 -5.30
CA PHE A 191 0.91 8.89 -4.66
C PHE A 191 0.56 8.01 -3.47
N HIS A 192 0.57 6.68 -3.63
CA HIS A 192 0.31 5.74 -2.54
C HIS A 192 1.43 5.73 -1.51
N VAL A 193 2.70 5.93 -1.93
CA VAL A 193 3.83 6.12 -1.01
C VAL A 193 3.62 7.35 -0.13
N ALA A 194 3.20 8.48 -0.71
CA ALA A 194 2.91 9.71 0.03
C ALA A 194 1.75 9.51 1.02
N LEU A 195 0.64 8.93 0.58
CA LEU A 195 -0.51 8.63 1.44
C LEU A 195 -0.14 7.73 2.60
N TYR A 196 0.57 6.63 2.33
CA TYR A 196 0.98 5.68 3.36
C TYR A 196 1.86 6.32 4.43
N ASN A 197 2.86 7.12 4.02
CA ASN A 197 3.73 7.79 4.97
C ASN A 197 2.99 8.90 5.72
N PHE A 198 2.09 9.63 5.06
CA PHE A 198 1.29 10.67 5.70
C PHE A 198 0.40 10.12 6.82
N ASP A 199 -0.23 8.94 6.59
CA ASP A 199 -1.08 8.30 7.58
C ASP A 199 -0.30 7.65 8.73
N ARG A 200 0.92 7.16 8.45
CA ARG A 200 1.70 6.36 9.40
C ARG A 200 2.75 7.14 10.16
N ASN A 201 3.47 7.98 9.47
CA ASN A 201 4.56 8.78 10.00
C ASN A 201 4.72 10.05 9.15
N PRO A 202 3.85 11.05 9.34
CA PRO A 202 3.87 12.28 8.56
C PRO A 202 5.17 13.06 8.70
N ASP A 203 5.86 12.98 9.84
CA ASP A 203 7.12 13.67 10.07
C ASP A 203 8.25 13.18 9.15
N LYS A 204 8.21 11.90 8.77
CA LYS A 204 9.18 11.31 7.83
C LYS A 204 9.20 12.04 6.48
N ILE A 205 8.05 12.52 6.04
CA ILE A 205 7.86 13.26 4.79
C ILE A 205 7.52 14.74 5.04
N ARG A 206 7.84 15.25 6.25
CA ARG A 206 7.59 16.64 6.67
C ARG A 206 6.16 17.09 6.39
N ASN A 207 5.20 16.25 6.68
CA ASN A 207 3.76 16.49 6.46
C ASN A 207 3.40 16.79 4.99
N MET A 208 4.21 16.33 4.03
CA MET A 208 3.93 16.48 2.61
C MET A 208 2.70 15.66 2.24
N ARG A 209 1.63 16.33 1.82
CA ARG A 209 0.42 15.68 1.33
C ARG A 209 0.58 15.27 -0.12
N ALA A 210 -0.12 14.20 -0.53
CA ALA A 210 -0.08 13.72 -1.91
C ALA A 210 -0.55 14.77 -2.93
N ASP A 211 -1.55 15.59 -2.58
CA ASP A 211 -2.03 16.70 -3.40
C ASP A 211 -0.97 17.80 -3.54
N SER A 212 -0.28 18.17 -2.45
CA SER A 212 0.81 19.13 -2.49
C SER A 212 1.99 18.63 -3.31
N LEU A 213 2.32 17.34 -3.22
CA LEU A 213 3.34 16.71 -4.06
C LEU A 213 2.97 16.81 -5.55
N ALA A 214 1.71 16.52 -5.90
CA ALA A 214 1.21 16.65 -7.27
C ALA A 214 1.28 18.09 -7.77
N GLN A 215 0.97 19.09 -6.94
CA GLN A 215 1.10 20.51 -7.26
C GLN A 215 2.56 20.89 -7.50
N CYS A 216 3.50 20.45 -6.65
CA CYS A 216 4.94 20.67 -6.86
C CYS A 216 5.40 20.19 -8.23
N LEU A 217 5.04 18.98 -8.60
CA LEU A 217 5.39 18.40 -9.91
C LEU A 217 4.77 19.18 -11.08
N SER A 218 3.55 19.66 -10.91
CA SER A 218 2.83 20.40 -11.95
C SER A 218 3.39 21.81 -12.13
N PHE A 219 3.63 22.55 -11.05
CA PHE A 219 4.21 23.89 -11.10
C PHE A 219 5.68 23.89 -11.57
N SER A 220 6.41 22.81 -11.30
CA SER A 220 7.78 22.64 -11.80
C SER A 220 7.84 22.11 -13.23
N HIS A 221 6.70 21.98 -13.91
CA HIS A 221 6.60 21.46 -15.28
C HIS A 221 7.38 20.16 -15.48
N VAL A 222 7.32 19.24 -14.50
CA VAL A 222 7.99 17.95 -14.65
C VAL A 222 7.33 17.13 -15.73
N GLN A 223 8.11 16.80 -16.77
CA GLN A 223 7.64 16.10 -17.97
C GLN A 223 8.74 15.19 -18.54
N PRO A 224 8.40 14.14 -19.28
CA PRO A 224 9.35 13.29 -19.99
C PRO A 224 10.33 14.10 -20.86
N GLY A 225 11.60 13.71 -20.85
CA GLY A 225 12.68 14.39 -21.59
C GLY A 225 13.31 15.57 -20.88
N GLY A 226 12.76 16.02 -19.76
CA GLY A 226 13.29 17.13 -18.98
C GLY A 226 14.57 16.78 -18.20
N LYS A 227 15.30 17.83 -17.78
CA LYS A 227 16.46 17.75 -16.89
C LYS A 227 16.15 18.56 -15.64
N TYR A 228 16.20 17.93 -14.47
CA TYR A 228 15.80 18.55 -13.22
C TYR A 228 16.90 18.45 -12.17
N LEU A 229 17.08 19.52 -11.42
CA LEU A 229 17.84 19.54 -10.18
C LEU A 229 16.83 19.45 -9.03
N VAL A 230 16.97 18.42 -8.18
CA VAL A 230 16.05 18.17 -7.07
C VAL A 230 16.82 18.19 -5.75
N ILE A 231 16.40 19.06 -4.84
CA ILE A 231 16.89 19.08 -3.45
C ILE A 231 15.79 18.45 -2.59
N ASP A 232 16.00 17.19 -2.20
CA ASP A 232 15.01 16.41 -1.46
C ASP A 232 15.28 16.46 0.05
N GLY A 233 14.34 16.97 0.81
CA GLY A 233 14.35 16.97 2.27
C GLY A 233 13.27 16.07 2.89
N ILE A 234 12.59 15.24 2.08
CA ILE A 234 11.43 14.41 2.47
C ILE A 234 11.66 12.92 2.21
N GLY A 235 12.90 12.46 2.40
CA GLY A 235 13.24 11.04 2.40
C GLY A 235 13.19 10.35 1.03
N GLY A 236 13.49 11.08 -0.05
CA GLY A 236 13.51 10.54 -1.41
C GLY A 236 12.14 10.57 -2.10
N LEU A 237 11.08 11.02 -1.44
CA LEU A 237 9.73 11.04 -2.00
C LEU A 237 9.64 11.97 -3.21
N LEU A 238 10.24 13.16 -3.14
CA LEU A 238 10.21 14.12 -4.25
C LEU A 238 11.04 13.62 -5.45
N VAL A 239 12.23 13.10 -5.20
CA VAL A 239 13.07 12.48 -6.25
C VAL A 239 12.33 11.33 -6.92
N GLY A 240 11.74 10.44 -6.12
CA GLY A 240 10.95 9.32 -6.65
C GLY A 240 9.77 9.78 -7.52
N ALA A 241 9.05 10.82 -7.09
CA ALA A 241 7.92 11.37 -7.83
C ALA A 241 8.34 12.03 -9.15
N VAL A 242 9.50 12.72 -9.17
CA VAL A 242 10.06 13.28 -10.40
C VAL A 242 10.47 12.17 -11.37
N LEU A 243 11.18 11.14 -10.87
CA LEU A 243 11.61 9.99 -11.69
C LEU A 243 10.42 9.23 -12.28
N GLU A 244 9.37 9.01 -11.48
CA GLU A 244 8.13 8.36 -11.93
C GLU A 244 7.48 9.17 -13.07
N ARG A 245 7.38 10.48 -12.90
CA ARG A 245 6.76 11.36 -13.91
C ARG A 245 7.60 11.50 -15.19
N LEU A 246 8.92 11.35 -15.10
CA LEU A 246 9.80 11.27 -16.26
C LEU A 246 9.60 10.00 -17.08
N GLY A 247 9.09 8.92 -16.48
CA GLY A 247 8.79 7.66 -17.18
C GLY A 247 10.02 7.02 -17.86
N GLY A 248 11.23 7.26 -17.34
CA GLY A 248 12.49 6.76 -17.91
C GLY A 248 13.13 7.68 -18.96
N PHE A 249 12.53 8.81 -19.28
CA PHE A 249 13.07 9.79 -20.23
C PHE A 249 13.44 11.08 -19.52
N GLY A 250 14.72 11.45 -19.54
CA GLY A 250 15.23 12.64 -18.86
C GLY A 250 16.30 12.34 -17.83
N SER A 251 16.65 13.32 -17.01
CA SER A 251 17.62 13.16 -15.93
C SER A 251 17.26 13.97 -14.68
N VAL A 252 17.62 13.43 -13.52
CA VAL A 252 17.51 14.08 -12.22
C VAL A 252 18.90 14.14 -11.59
N HIS A 253 19.25 15.29 -11.05
CA HIS A 253 20.52 15.57 -10.39
C HIS A 253 20.28 16.04 -8.97
#